data_6cd5d079085bd584cf19e37e79267767
#
_entry.id   6cd5d079085bd584cf19e37e79267767
#
_cell.length_a   1.000
_cell.length_b   1.000
_cell.length_c   1.000
_cell.angle_alpha   90.00
_cell.angle_beta   90.00
_cell.angle_gamma   90.00
#
_symmetry.space_group_name_H-M   'P 1'
#
loop_
_entity.id
_entity.type
_entity.pdbx_description
1 polymer ?
#
loop_
_entity_poly.entity_id
_entity_poly.type
_entity_poly.pdbx_seq_one_letter_code
_entity_poly.pdbx_strand_id
1 'polypeptide(L)'
;MKLGVAYNIFDGEEMLIHSLRNLSPMVDYICVVYQTTSNFGNKNTNLEKVLKSYKALGLIDFMYHYNPEIEKDDNGKIDWKNGTENEFKKRNIGLDICRANKCDAFMTIDCDELYDNSQFNFAKKDFEQGGYDTSFTQ
;
A
#
# COMPACT_ATOMS: atom_id res chain seq x y z
N MET A 1 5.58 -5.72 -18.94
CA MET A 1 5.69 -5.90 -17.48
C MET A 1 4.40 -5.46 -16.80
N LYS A 2 3.78 -6.37 -16.08
CA LYS A 2 2.60 -6.06 -15.25
C LYS A 2 3.05 -5.60 -13.88
N LEU A 3 2.83 -4.33 -13.56
CA LEU A 3 3.21 -3.71 -12.30
C LEU A 3 2.02 -3.69 -11.32
N GLY A 4 2.17 -4.37 -10.17
CA GLY A 4 1.25 -4.32 -9.06
C GLY A 4 1.70 -3.32 -8.00
N VAL A 5 0.74 -2.62 -7.41
CA VAL A 5 0.98 -1.66 -6.33
C VAL A 5 0.15 -2.01 -5.12
N ALA A 6 0.76 -1.96 -3.94
CA ALA A 6 0.07 -2.10 -2.67
C ALA A 6 0.22 -0.84 -1.81
N TYR A 7 -0.90 -0.22 -1.50
CA TYR A 7 -1.00 0.82 -0.47
C TYR A 7 -1.09 0.19 0.90
N ASN A 8 -0.36 0.76 1.87
CA ASN A 8 -0.46 0.40 3.29
C ASN A 8 -1.08 1.56 4.05
N ILE A 9 -2.30 1.40 4.59
CA ILE A 9 -3.09 2.52 5.08
C ILE A 9 -3.65 2.24 6.48
N PHE A 10 -3.50 3.24 7.36
CA PHE A 10 -4.27 3.39 8.58
C PHE A 10 -4.98 4.75 8.63
N ASP A 11 -4.30 5.81 8.20
CA ASP A 11 -4.76 7.19 8.13
C ASP A 11 -4.29 7.85 6.83
N GLY A 12 -4.55 9.14 6.66
CA GLY A 12 -4.17 9.89 5.46
C GLY A 12 -5.08 9.64 4.26
N GLU A 13 -6.28 9.10 4.47
CA GLU A 13 -7.26 8.81 3.41
C GLU A 13 -7.68 10.04 2.60
N GLU A 14 -7.51 11.25 3.13
CA GLU A 14 -7.76 12.50 2.43
C GLU A 14 -6.81 12.74 1.24
N MET A 15 -5.58 12.22 1.32
CA MET A 15 -4.60 12.29 0.24
C MET A 15 -4.71 11.13 -0.75
N LEU A 16 -5.30 10.03 -0.33
CA LEU A 16 -5.32 8.78 -1.09
C LEU A 16 -5.99 8.92 -2.47
N ILE A 17 -7.08 9.68 -2.58
CA ILE A 17 -7.77 9.86 -3.86
C ILE A 17 -6.86 10.52 -4.91
N HIS A 18 -6.02 11.45 -4.50
CA HIS A 18 -5.07 12.12 -5.38
C HIS A 18 -3.96 11.17 -5.84
N SER A 19 -3.43 10.38 -4.90
CA SER A 19 -2.42 9.35 -5.19
C SER A 19 -2.99 8.27 -6.13
N LEU A 20 -4.17 7.74 -5.85
CA LEU A 20 -4.84 6.74 -6.71
C LEU A 20 -5.07 7.24 -8.13
N ARG A 21 -5.60 8.45 -8.30
CA ARG A 21 -5.82 9.06 -9.62
C ARG A 21 -4.53 9.34 -10.37
N ASN A 22 -3.49 9.74 -9.66
CA ASN A 22 -2.17 9.96 -10.22
C ASN A 22 -1.56 8.64 -10.73
N LEU A 23 -1.64 7.58 -9.94
CA LEU A 23 -0.94 6.34 -10.19
C LEU A 23 -1.70 5.37 -11.12
N SER A 24 -3.04 5.34 -11.05
CA SER A 24 -3.87 4.36 -11.78
C SER A 24 -3.59 4.27 -13.29
N PRO A 25 -3.26 5.35 -14.04
CA PRO A 25 -2.94 5.22 -15.46
C PRO A 25 -1.54 4.62 -15.75
N MET A 26 -0.69 4.47 -14.73
CA MET A 26 0.70 4.05 -14.89
C MET A 26 0.97 2.62 -14.42
N VAL A 27 0.01 2.01 -13.73
CA VAL A 27 0.13 0.68 -13.12
C VAL A 27 -0.98 -0.26 -13.55
N ASP A 28 -0.82 -1.55 -13.33
CA ASP A 28 -1.70 -2.56 -13.89
C ASP A 28 -2.64 -3.19 -12.85
N TYR A 29 -2.29 -3.06 -11.56
CA TYR A 29 -3.06 -3.62 -10.47
C TYR A 29 -2.83 -2.82 -9.18
N ILE A 30 -3.90 -2.46 -8.49
CA ILE A 30 -3.84 -1.70 -7.24
C ILE A 30 -4.57 -2.47 -6.14
N CYS A 31 -3.85 -2.85 -5.09
CA CYS A 31 -4.45 -3.35 -3.87
C CYS A 31 -4.18 -2.41 -2.68
N VAL A 32 -5.06 -2.48 -1.71
CA VAL A 32 -4.94 -1.72 -0.46
C VAL A 32 -4.95 -2.69 0.71
N VAL A 33 -3.89 -2.69 1.49
CA VAL A 33 -3.79 -3.39 2.78
C VAL A 33 -4.02 -2.34 3.86
N TYR A 34 -5.17 -2.38 4.51
CA TYR A 34 -5.58 -1.36 5.46
C TYR A 34 -5.89 -1.93 6.83
N GLN A 35 -5.74 -1.09 7.84
CA GLN A 35 -6.13 -1.39 9.21
C GLN A 35 -7.00 -0.26 9.75
N THR A 36 -8.02 -0.62 10.52
CA THR A 36 -8.91 0.33 11.20
C THR A 36 -8.49 0.60 12.64
N THR A 37 -7.53 -0.17 13.11
CA THR A 37 -6.83 0.02 14.39
C THR A 37 -5.35 0.20 14.11
N SER A 38 -4.73 1.28 14.63
CA SER A 38 -3.30 1.50 14.48
C SER A 38 -2.47 0.45 15.23
N ASN A 39 -1.18 0.40 14.93
CA ASN A 39 -0.24 -0.47 15.66
C ASN A 39 -0.14 -0.12 17.16
N PHE A 40 -0.70 0.99 17.58
CA PHE A 40 -0.75 1.48 18.97
C PHE A 40 -2.18 1.49 19.56
N GLY A 41 -3.15 0.93 18.85
CA GLY A 41 -4.52 0.76 19.34
C GLY A 41 -5.48 1.91 19.05
N ASN A 42 -5.07 2.96 18.34
CA ASN A 42 -5.95 4.03 17.91
C ASN A 42 -6.93 3.55 16.83
N LYS A 43 -8.14 4.11 16.80
CA LYS A 43 -9.18 3.72 15.85
C LYS A 43 -9.34 4.74 14.74
N ASN A 44 -9.53 4.25 13.50
CA ASN A 44 -10.01 5.02 12.36
C ASN A 44 -11.28 4.34 11.80
N THR A 45 -12.43 4.77 12.26
CA THR A 45 -13.73 4.15 11.94
C THR A 45 -14.28 4.57 10.57
N ASN A 46 -13.72 5.60 9.95
CA ASN A 46 -14.20 6.14 8.67
C ASN A 46 -13.45 5.54 7.46
N LEU A 47 -12.27 5.00 7.67
CA LEU A 47 -11.36 4.57 6.60
C LEU A 47 -12.01 3.54 5.65
N GLU A 48 -12.63 2.51 6.18
CA GLU A 48 -13.19 1.43 5.35
C GLU A 48 -14.29 1.92 4.42
N LYS A 49 -15.14 2.84 4.89
CA LYS A 49 -16.18 3.46 4.07
C LYS A 49 -15.59 4.25 2.91
N VAL A 50 -14.53 5.01 3.16
CA VAL A 50 -13.82 5.77 2.13
C VAL A 50 -13.20 4.85 1.10
N LEU A 51 -12.50 3.81 1.53
CA LEU A 51 -11.87 2.83 0.63
C LEU A 51 -12.90 2.10 -0.24
N LYS A 52 -14.04 1.70 0.31
CA LYS A 52 -15.13 1.08 -0.44
C LYS A 52 -15.67 2.02 -1.54
N SER A 53 -15.76 3.32 -1.28
CA SER A 53 -16.17 4.30 -2.29
C SER A 53 -15.16 4.39 -3.44
N TYR A 54 -13.86 4.38 -3.15
CA TYR A 54 -12.80 4.41 -4.17
C TYR A 54 -12.73 3.11 -4.99
N LYS A 55 -12.99 1.98 -4.35
CA LYS A 55 -13.14 0.70 -5.05
C LYS A 55 -14.34 0.72 -6.02
N ALA A 56 -15.46 1.28 -5.59
CA ALA A 56 -16.65 1.44 -6.45
C ALA A 56 -16.38 2.35 -7.66
N LEU A 57 -15.45 3.30 -7.56
CA LEU A 57 -14.98 4.13 -8.68
C LEU A 57 -13.98 3.42 -9.60
N GLY A 58 -13.61 2.18 -9.31
CA GLY A 58 -12.64 1.42 -10.11
C GLY A 58 -11.17 1.82 -9.89
N LEU A 59 -10.87 2.55 -8.80
CA LEU A 59 -9.51 2.99 -8.47
C LEU A 59 -8.72 1.97 -7.64
N ILE A 60 -9.40 0.97 -7.07
CA ILE A 60 -8.81 -0.09 -6.25
C ILE A 60 -9.34 -1.43 -6.76
N ASP A 61 -8.45 -2.36 -7.08
CA ASP A 61 -8.82 -3.70 -7.53
C ASP A 61 -9.14 -4.63 -6.37
N PHE A 62 -8.38 -4.53 -5.28
CA PHE A 62 -8.55 -5.41 -4.12
C PHE A 62 -8.27 -4.68 -2.80
N MET A 63 -9.05 -5.03 -1.77
CA MET A 63 -8.89 -4.51 -0.41
C MET A 63 -8.68 -5.67 0.56
N TYR A 64 -7.68 -5.55 1.43
CA TYR A 64 -7.39 -6.50 2.50
C TYR A 64 -7.42 -5.80 3.85
N HIS A 65 -8.31 -6.22 4.74
CA HIS A 65 -8.37 -5.72 6.10
C HIS A 65 -7.37 -6.46 6.99
N TYR A 66 -6.32 -5.76 7.39
CA TYR A 66 -5.29 -6.26 8.30
C TYR A 66 -5.66 -5.91 9.74
N ASN A 67 -5.63 -6.91 10.62
CA ASN A 67 -5.78 -6.71 12.06
C ASN A 67 -4.40 -6.75 12.71
N PRO A 68 -3.89 -5.63 13.25
CA PRO A 68 -2.57 -5.60 13.84
C PRO A 68 -2.53 -6.45 15.12
N GLU A 69 -1.45 -7.18 15.30
CA GLU A 69 -1.12 -7.81 16.57
C GLU A 69 -0.57 -6.75 17.51
N ILE A 70 -1.24 -6.50 18.62
CA ILE A 70 -0.86 -5.48 19.60
C ILE A 70 -0.43 -6.18 20.88
N GLU A 71 0.87 -6.22 21.12
CA GLU A 71 1.47 -6.74 22.35
C GLU A 71 1.78 -5.58 23.29
N LYS A 72 1.41 -5.75 24.55
CA LYS A 72 1.70 -4.79 25.63
C LYS A 72 2.67 -5.43 26.62
N ASP A 73 3.61 -4.64 27.10
CA ASP A 73 4.44 -5.04 28.24
C ASP A 73 3.64 -5.09 29.55
N ASP A 74 4.31 -5.48 30.65
CA ASP A 74 3.70 -5.62 31.99
C ASP A 74 3.14 -4.28 32.51
N ASN A 75 3.58 -3.14 31.95
CA ASN A 75 3.10 -1.80 32.27
C ASN A 75 2.00 -1.31 31.31
N GLY A 76 1.56 -2.16 30.37
CA GLY A 76 0.54 -1.82 29.37
C GLY A 76 1.07 -0.94 28.23
N LYS A 77 2.39 -0.77 28.09
CA LYS A 77 3.04 0.00 27.03
C LYS A 77 3.29 -0.89 25.79
N ILE A 78 3.03 -0.34 24.62
CA ILE A 78 3.29 -1.00 23.34
C ILE A 78 4.71 -0.63 22.87
N ASP A 79 5.53 -1.66 22.57
CA ASP A 79 6.87 -1.47 22.03
C ASP A 79 6.82 -1.02 20.56
N TRP A 80 7.77 -0.19 20.14
CA TRP A 80 7.95 0.22 18.74
C TRP A 80 8.20 -0.96 17.79
N LYS A 81 8.78 -2.07 18.29
CA LYS A 81 8.97 -3.31 17.53
C LYS A 81 7.65 -3.86 17.00
N ASN A 82 6.58 -3.74 17.77
CA ASN A 82 5.24 -4.14 17.36
C ASN A 82 4.79 -3.41 16.08
N GLY A 83 5.07 -2.11 15.98
CA GLY A 83 4.79 -1.32 14.79
C GLY A 83 5.56 -1.81 13.57
N THR A 84 6.86 -2.04 13.74
CA THR A 84 7.74 -2.52 12.65
C THR A 84 7.31 -3.90 12.14
N GLU A 85 6.99 -4.83 13.03
CA GLU A 85 6.52 -6.17 12.67
C GLU A 85 5.19 -6.13 11.92
N ASN A 86 4.22 -5.33 12.37
CA ASN A 86 2.95 -5.15 11.69
C ASN A 86 3.13 -4.51 10.31
N GLU A 87 3.99 -3.50 10.15
CA GLU A 87 4.31 -2.90 8.85
C GLU A 87 4.92 -3.92 7.89
N PHE A 88 5.87 -4.72 8.37
CA PHE A 88 6.48 -5.78 7.57
C PHE A 88 5.45 -6.82 7.09
N LYS A 89 4.57 -7.26 8.00
CA LYS A 89 3.48 -8.20 7.67
C LYS A 89 2.55 -7.62 6.59
N LYS A 90 2.12 -6.36 6.73
CA LYS A 90 1.25 -5.70 5.74
C LYS A 90 1.89 -5.63 4.36
N ARG A 91 3.17 -5.23 4.29
CA ARG A 91 3.90 -5.14 3.02
C ARG A 91 4.04 -6.50 2.34
N ASN A 92 4.28 -7.56 3.11
CA ASN A 92 4.32 -8.94 2.58
C ASN A 92 2.94 -9.40 2.08
N ILE A 93 1.85 -9.07 2.77
CA ILE A 93 0.49 -9.35 2.30
C ILE A 93 0.25 -8.67 0.94
N GLY A 94 0.62 -7.41 0.79
CA GLY A 94 0.51 -6.69 -0.47
C GLY A 94 1.30 -7.36 -1.61
N LEU A 95 2.52 -7.78 -1.32
CA LEU A 95 3.36 -8.53 -2.26
C LEU A 95 2.69 -9.84 -2.69
N ASP A 96 2.17 -10.62 -1.75
CA ASP A 96 1.52 -11.91 -2.02
C ASP A 96 0.24 -11.74 -2.83
N ILE A 97 -0.54 -10.69 -2.58
CA ILE A 97 -1.71 -10.34 -3.38
C ILE A 97 -1.30 -10.03 -4.84
N CYS A 98 -0.27 -9.21 -5.03
CA CYS A 98 0.23 -8.89 -6.37
C CYS A 98 0.76 -10.13 -7.10
N ARG A 99 1.49 -11.02 -6.41
CA ARG A 99 1.96 -12.31 -6.97
C ARG A 99 0.80 -13.21 -7.37
N ALA A 100 -0.23 -13.33 -6.53
CA ALA A 100 -1.43 -14.12 -6.82
C ALA A 100 -2.17 -13.58 -8.06
N ASN A 101 -2.08 -12.29 -8.34
CA ASN A 101 -2.62 -11.63 -9.52
C ASN A 101 -1.64 -11.58 -10.71
N LYS A 102 -0.55 -12.35 -10.66
CA LYS A 102 0.43 -12.50 -11.73
C LYS A 102 1.08 -11.18 -12.14
N CYS A 103 1.37 -10.33 -11.17
CA CYS A 103 2.20 -9.14 -11.40
C CYS A 103 3.66 -9.56 -11.52
N ASP A 104 4.37 -9.00 -12.50
CA ASP A 104 5.79 -9.27 -12.76
C ASP A 104 6.68 -8.45 -11.83
N ALA A 105 6.19 -7.28 -11.43
CA ALA A 105 6.85 -6.37 -10.51
C ALA A 105 5.87 -5.86 -9.44
N PHE A 106 6.40 -5.44 -8.32
CA PHE A 106 5.66 -4.98 -7.15
C PHE A 106 6.24 -3.68 -6.61
N MET A 107 5.35 -2.78 -6.21
CA MET A 107 5.69 -1.53 -5.54
C MET A 107 4.82 -1.36 -4.30
N THR A 108 5.42 -0.98 -3.17
CA THR A 108 4.71 -0.62 -1.95
C THR A 108 4.78 0.88 -1.76
N ILE A 109 3.67 1.52 -1.47
CA ILE A 109 3.56 2.97 -1.35
C ILE A 109 2.68 3.40 -0.17
N ASP A 110 2.85 4.63 0.26
CA ASP A 110 2.01 5.29 1.23
C ASP A 110 0.98 6.21 0.54
N CYS A 111 -0.08 6.61 1.25
CA CYS A 111 -1.23 7.29 0.65
C CYS A 111 -0.97 8.75 0.20
N ASP A 112 0.13 9.33 0.61
CA ASP A 112 0.53 10.72 0.31
C ASP A 112 1.59 10.84 -0.79
N GLU A 113 1.93 9.73 -1.44
CA GLU A 113 2.91 9.70 -2.52
C GLU A 113 2.28 10.08 -3.87
N LEU A 114 2.94 10.98 -4.59
CA LEU A 114 2.59 11.43 -5.94
C LEU A 114 3.81 11.34 -6.85
N TYR A 115 3.60 10.92 -8.08
CA TYR A 115 4.66 10.73 -9.06
C TYR A 115 4.46 11.61 -10.30
N ASP A 116 5.55 12.14 -10.86
CA ASP A 116 5.53 12.70 -12.20
C ASP A 116 5.33 11.56 -13.21
N ASN A 117 4.29 11.68 -14.05
CA ASN A 117 3.89 10.61 -14.95
C ASN A 117 4.97 10.27 -15.98
N SER A 118 5.70 11.26 -16.47
CA SER A 118 6.75 11.05 -17.47
C SER A 118 7.98 10.37 -16.88
N GLN A 119 8.38 10.81 -15.69
CA GLN A 119 9.49 10.21 -14.96
C GLN A 119 9.17 8.79 -14.50
N PHE A 120 7.95 8.55 -14.01
CA PHE A 120 7.51 7.22 -13.61
C PHE A 120 7.51 6.24 -14.78
N ASN A 121 6.93 6.62 -15.92
CA ASN A 121 6.91 5.78 -17.11
C ASN A 121 8.31 5.52 -17.66
N PHE A 122 9.20 6.50 -17.59
CA PHE A 122 10.61 6.31 -17.95
C PHE A 122 11.28 5.29 -17.02
N ALA A 123 11.14 5.46 -15.70
CA ALA A 123 11.71 4.55 -14.71
C ALA A 123 11.14 3.12 -14.82
N LYS A 124 9.82 2.98 -15.07
CA LYS A 124 9.18 1.67 -15.32
C LYS A 124 9.80 0.97 -16.53
N LYS A 125 9.99 1.69 -17.63
CA LYS A 125 10.60 1.16 -18.83
C LYS A 125 12.07 0.78 -18.64
N ASP A 126 12.83 1.63 -17.95
CA ASP A 126 14.23 1.37 -17.63
C ASP A 126 14.37 0.13 -16.74
N PHE A 127 13.52 0.01 -15.71
CA PHE A 127 13.46 -1.17 -14.85
C PHE A 127 13.16 -2.46 -15.65
N GLU A 128 12.17 -2.41 -16.54
CA GLU A 128 11.81 -3.55 -17.38
C GLU A 128 12.93 -4.01 -18.31
N GLN A 129 13.67 -3.06 -18.89
CA GLN A 129 14.74 -3.33 -19.86
C GLN A 129 16.09 -3.64 -19.19
N GLY A 130 16.33 -3.08 -18.00
CA GLY A 130 17.62 -3.16 -17.31
C GLY A 130 17.86 -4.46 -16.56
N GLY A 131 16.84 -5.31 -16.38
CA GLY A 131 16.94 -6.55 -15.61
C GLY A 131 17.28 -6.34 -14.13
N TYR A 132 16.82 -5.23 -13.55
CA TYR A 132 17.02 -4.91 -12.14
C TYR A 132 16.12 -5.76 -11.26
N ASP A 133 16.62 -6.19 -10.10
CA ASP A 133 15.81 -6.87 -9.09
C ASP A 133 15.05 -5.88 -8.18
N THR A 134 15.64 -4.70 -7.95
CA THR A 134 15.04 -3.64 -7.13
C THR A 134 15.37 -2.24 -7.66
N SER A 135 14.46 -1.30 -7.39
CA SER A 135 14.65 0.13 -7.65
C SER A 135 14.10 0.93 -6.47
N PHE A 136 14.72 2.09 -6.20
CA PHE A 136 14.23 3.06 -5.22
C PHE A 136 13.91 4.38 -5.92
N THR A 137 12.77 4.97 -5.60
CA THR A 137 12.43 6.34 -5.99
C THR A 137 13.00 7.32 -4.95
N GLN A 138 13.61 8.40 -5.40
CA GLN A 138 14.05 9.51 -4.53
C GLN A 138 13.07 10.66 -4.65
#